data_11c02500d1527d03f7fdaecdf9d2ef59
#
_entry.id   11c02500d1527d03f7fdaecdf9d2ef59
#
_cell.length_a   1.000
_cell.length_b   1.000
_cell.length_c   1.000
_cell.angle_alpha   90.00
_cell.angle_beta   90.00
_cell.angle_gamma   90.00
#
_symmetry.space_group_name_H-M   'P 1'
#
loop_
_entity.id
_entity.type
_entity.pdbx_description
1 polymer ?
#
loop_
_entity_poly.entity_id
_entity_poly.type
_entity_poly.pdbx_seq_one_letter_code
_entity_poly.pdbx_strand_id
1 'polypeptide(L)'
;MNILVTGGAGYIGSLLVPNLLSQGHSVTVIDNFMYRQTSLASSIRDEKLTLVFGDVRDESLMKAHLAKADAIIPLAAIVGAPACDSDPIAAQSINKDSILWLLKQLSLNQRIIMPTTNSAYGSGDKNNYCDENSPLNPLSLYARDKVTVEKALMELPNATSFRLATVFGISPRMRLDLLVNNFAYRAITDGFVIVFEGHFKRNYIHVLDVIQAFNLGLNNEKNFKGEIFNVGLSEANISKIDLCREI
;
A
#
# COMPACT_ATOMS: atom_id res chain seq x y z
N MET A 1 6.66 -14.63 13.82
CA MET A 1 6.86 -14.87 12.37
C MET A 1 8.00 -14.01 11.88
N ASN A 2 8.67 -14.47 10.84
CA ASN A 2 9.62 -13.67 10.07
C ASN A 2 8.86 -12.98 8.92
N ILE A 3 8.78 -11.66 8.95
CA ILE A 3 8.00 -10.88 7.98
C ILE A 3 8.95 -10.08 7.09
N LEU A 4 8.84 -10.24 5.79
CA LEU A 4 9.54 -9.42 4.80
C LEU A 4 8.65 -8.28 4.36
N VAL A 5 9.11 -7.04 4.57
CA VAL A 5 8.42 -5.83 4.15
C VAL A 5 9.29 -5.11 3.13
N THR A 6 8.87 -5.04 1.87
CA THR A 6 9.56 -4.19 0.89
C THR A 6 8.99 -2.77 0.93
N GLY A 7 9.83 -1.75 0.77
CA GLY A 7 9.37 -0.36 0.91
C GLY A 7 8.98 0.01 2.35
N GLY A 8 9.54 -0.70 3.34
CA GLY A 8 9.17 -0.55 4.75
C GLY A 8 9.55 0.80 5.36
N ALA A 9 10.46 1.55 4.76
CA ALA A 9 10.77 2.93 5.16
C ALA A 9 9.84 3.97 4.51
N GLY A 10 8.84 3.54 3.72
CA GLY A 10 7.84 4.38 3.07
C GLY A 10 6.72 4.85 4.02
N TYR A 11 5.67 5.47 3.45
CA TYR A 11 4.57 6.09 4.18
C TYR A 11 3.81 5.10 5.08
N ILE A 12 3.33 3.98 4.53
CA ILE A 12 2.64 2.94 5.30
C ILE A 12 3.66 2.14 6.13
N GLY A 13 4.80 1.78 5.51
CA GLY A 13 5.79 0.90 6.13
C GLY A 13 6.40 1.48 7.40
N SER A 14 6.62 2.80 7.47
CA SER A 14 7.19 3.44 8.66
C SER A 14 6.28 3.42 9.91
N LEU A 15 5.01 3.09 9.75
CA LEU A 15 4.07 2.80 10.83
C LEU A 15 3.88 1.30 11.03
N LEU A 16 3.82 0.53 9.95
CA LEU A 16 3.61 -0.90 10.01
C LEU A 16 4.80 -1.63 10.65
N VAL A 17 6.03 -1.29 10.25
CA VAL A 17 7.23 -1.97 10.75
C VAL A 17 7.35 -1.88 12.28
N PRO A 18 7.30 -0.70 12.93
CA PRO A 18 7.31 -0.62 14.40
C PRO A 18 6.15 -1.37 15.04
N ASN A 19 4.98 -1.36 14.43
CA ASN A 19 3.82 -2.07 14.93
C ASN A 19 4.03 -3.60 14.91
N LEU A 20 4.58 -4.15 13.83
CA LEU A 20 4.91 -5.59 13.73
C LEU A 20 5.97 -6.00 14.75
N LEU A 21 7.01 -5.17 14.94
CA LEU A 21 8.04 -5.40 15.96
C LEU A 21 7.44 -5.43 17.37
N SER A 22 6.54 -4.50 17.70
CA SER A 22 5.86 -4.45 19.00
C SER A 22 4.98 -5.68 19.27
N GLN A 23 4.50 -6.34 18.23
CA GLN A 23 3.79 -7.63 18.33
C GLN A 23 4.73 -8.83 18.41
N GLY A 24 6.04 -8.61 18.46
CA GLY A 24 7.04 -9.65 18.63
C GLY A 24 7.50 -10.35 17.37
N HIS A 25 7.12 -9.86 16.18
CA HIS A 25 7.60 -10.40 14.91
C HIS A 25 9.05 -9.99 14.64
N SER A 26 9.78 -10.84 13.92
CA SER A 26 11.04 -10.45 13.28
C SER A 26 10.76 -9.85 11.93
N VAL A 27 11.24 -8.64 11.68
CA VAL A 27 10.91 -7.90 10.46
C VAL A 27 12.18 -7.62 9.65
N THR A 28 12.21 -8.08 8.41
CA THR A 28 13.22 -7.68 7.43
C THR A 28 12.61 -6.64 6.51
N VAL A 29 13.23 -5.48 6.44
CA VAL A 29 12.86 -4.39 5.53
C VAL A 29 13.85 -4.33 4.39
N ILE A 30 13.37 -4.39 3.13
CA ILE A 30 14.15 -4.06 1.94
C ILE A 30 13.62 -2.73 1.40
N ASP A 31 14.48 -1.69 1.36
CA ASP A 31 14.13 -0.37 0.85
C ASP A 31 15.35 0.25 0.15
N ASN A 32 15.16 0.96 -0.94
CA ASN A 32 16.24 1.65 -1.62
C ASN A 32 16.45 3.09 -1.12
N PHE A 33 15.65 3.51 -0.14
CA PHE A 33 15.69 4.84 0.48
C PHE A 33 15.74 6.00 -0.52
N MET A 34 15.01 5.85 -1.64
CA MET A 34 15.04 6.81 -2.75
C MET A 34 14.67 8.24 -2.34
N TYR A 35 13.96 8.40 -1.23
CA TYR A 35 13.61 9.70 -0.67
C TYR A 35 14.54 10.15 0.46
N ARG A 36 15.66 9.45 0.69
CA ARG A 36 16.64 9.72 1.77
C ARG A 36 15.99 9.82 3.17
N GLN A 37 14.93 9.08 3.37
CA GLN A 37 14.15 9.09 4.61
C GLN A 37 14.85 8.33 5.74
N THR A 38 14.65 8.82 6.98
CA THR A 38 15.11 8.20 8.23
C THR A 38 13.95 7.70 9.10
N SER A 39 12.86 7.36 8.46
CA SER A 39 11.55 7.09 9.08
C SER A 39 11.52 5.91 10.06
N LEU A 40 12.51 5.00 9.98
CA LEU A 40 12.65 3.87 10.88
C LEU A 40 13.75 4.07 11.95
N ALA A 41 14.29 5.29 12.10
CA ALA A 41 15.37 5.56 13.06
C ALA A 41 15.01 5.22 14.50
N SER A 42 13.75 5.37 14.91
CA SER A 42 13.27 4.99 16.24
C SER A 42 13.32 3.49 16.51
N SER A 43 13.25 2.67 15.46
CA SER A 43 13.24 1.20 15.56
C SER A 43 14.61 0.56 15.32
N ILE A 44 15.65 1.34 14.98
CA ILE A 44 16.95 0.79 14.57
C ILE A 44 17.66 -0.03 15.67
N ARG A 45 17.28 0.15 16.94
CA ARG A 45 17.84 -0.58 18.08
C ARG A 45 17.11 -1.89 18.37
N ASP A 46 15.99 -2.16 17.69
CA ASP A 46 15.26 -3.41 17.89
C ASP A 46 16.02 -4.56 17.23
N GLU A 47 16.41 -5.55 18.02
CA GLU A 47 17.19 -6.72 17.58
C GLU A 47 16.43 -7.59 16.56
N LYS A 48 15.09 -7.45 16.50
CA LYS A 48 14.23 -8.15 15.55
C LYS A 48 14.07 -7.40 14.22
N LEU A 49 14.66 -6.20 14.10
CA LEU A 49 14.65 -5.44 12.84
C LEU A 49 15.93 -5.69 12.04
N THR A 50 15.76 -6.13 10.81
CA THR A 50 16.85 -6.16 9.82
C THR A 50 16.55 -5.15 8.72
N LEU A 51 17.40 -4.14 8.58
CA LEU A 51 17.32 -3.17 7.47
C LEU A 51 18.29 -3.56 6.37
N VAL A 52 17.77 -3.67 5.17
CA VAL A 52 18.53 -4.01 3.97
C VAL A 52 18.36 -2.87 2.96
N PHE A 53 19.48 -2.22 2.61
CA PHE A 53 19.50 -1.29 1.48
C PHE A 53 19.50 -2.08 0.18
N GLY A 54 18.44 -1.93 -0.64
CA GLY A 54 18.34 -2.66 -1.89
C GLY A 54 17.10 -2.33 -2.70
N ASP A 55 17.14 -2.74 -3.96
CA ASP A 55 16.04 -2.57 -4.91
C ASP A 55 15.26 -3.88 -5.06
N VAL A 56 13.95 -3.81 -5.09
CA VAL A 56 13.05 -4.98 -5.25
C VAL A 56 13.20 -5.68 -6.61
N ARG A 57 13.89 -5.05 -7.56
CA ARG A 57 14.23 -5.61 -8.87
C ARG A 57 15.52 -6.44 -8.86
N ASP A 58 16.28 -6.37 -7.77
CA ASP A 58 17.44 -7.27 -7.57
C ASP A 58 16.94 -8.66 -7.14
N GLU A 59 16.86 -9.56 -8.11
CA GLU A 59 16.35 -10.91 -7.91
C GLU A 59 17.20 -11.72 -6.93
N SER A 60 18.51 -11.51 -6.92
CA SER A 60 19.40 -12.27 -6.04
C SER A 60 19.24 -11.85 -4.59
N LEU A 61 19.14 -10.55 -4.35
CA LEU A 61 18.84 -9.98 -3.04
C LEU A 61 17.46 -10.47 -2.55
N MET A 62 16.45 -10.35 -3.39
CA MET A 62 15.09 -10.76 -3.04
C MET A 62 15.01 -12.25 -2.71
N LYS A 63 15.61 -13.14 -3.49
CA LYS A 63 15.64 -14.59 -3.21
C LYS A 63 16.23 -14.91 -1.85
N ALA A 64 17.34 -14.27 -1.48
CA ALA A 64 18.02 -14.51 -0.21
C ALA A 64 17.16 -14.19 1.01
N HIS A 65 16.25 -13.21 0.90
CA HIS A 65 15.37 -12.79 1.99
C HIS A 65 14.00 -13.47 1.92
N LEU A 66 13.45 -13.70 0.72
CA LEU A 66 12.21 -14.48 0.55
C LEU A 66 12.31 -15.86 1.17
N ALA A 67 13.43 -16.56 0.99
CA ALA A 67 13.63 -17.91 1.53
C ALA A 67 13.49 -18.03 3.06
N LYS A 68 13.60 -16.91 3.78
CA LYS A 68 13.54 -16.84 5.27
C LYS A 68 12.22 -16.32 5.81
N ALA A 69 11.35 -15.83 4.93
CA ALA A 69 10.12 -15.14 5.33
C ALA A 69 8.95 -16.14 5.46
N ASP A 70 8.17 -15.99 6.53
CA ASP A 70 6.88 -16.68 6.72
C ASP A 70 5.76 -15.89 6.02
N ALA A 71 5.86 -14.55 6.04
CA ALA A 71 4.91 -13.65 5.42
C ALA A 71 5.62 -12.51 4.67
N ILE A 72 5.01 -12.05 3.58
CA ILE A 72 5.53 -10.99 2.73
C ILE A 72 4.49 -9.86 2.63
N ILE A 73 4.92 -8.61 2.84
CA ILE A 73 4.10 -7.42 2.67
C ILE A 73 4.84 -6.49 1.69
N PRO A 74 4.48 -6.52 0.39
CA PRO A 74 5.17 -5.74 -0.65
C PRO A 74 4.61 -4.33 -0.73
N LEU A 75 5.25 -3.37 -0.01
CA LEU A 75 4.87 -1.96 -0.03
C LEU A 75 5.71 -1.11 -1.00
N ALA A 76 6.84 -1.64 -1.50
CA ALA A 76 7.69 -0.91 -2.45
C ALA A 76 6.92 -0.63 -3.74
N ALA A 77 6.72 0.65 -4.05
CA ALA A 77 6.00 1.08 -5.25
C ALA A 77 6.25 2.56 -5.56
N ILE A 78 6.19 2.91 -6.84
CA ILE A 78 5.97 4.28 -7.29
C ILE A 78 4.44 4.49 -7.27
N VAL A 79 3.96 5.43 -6.44
CA VAL A 79 2.53 5.54 -6.12
C VAL A 79 1.93 6.83 -6.65
N GLY A 80 0.77 6.69 -7.28
CA GLY A 80 -0.01 7.80 -7.84
C GLY A 80 0.23 8.00 -9.34
N ALA A 81 -0.84 8.40 -10.06
CA ALA A 81 -0.78 8.58 -11.51
C ALA A 81 0.31 9.56 -11.94
N PRO A 82 0.47 10.76 -11.33
CA PRO A 82 1.51 11.71 -11.77
C PRO A 82 2.93 11.15 -11.68
N ALA A 83 3.25 10.41 -10.62
CA ALA A 83 4.58 9.83 -10.44
C ALA A 83 4.83 8.67 -11.41
N CYS A 84 3.81 7.83 -11.66
CA CYS A 84 3.90 6.75 -12.65
C CYS A 84 3.98 7.27 -14.09
N ASP A 85 3.30 8.36 -14.40
CA ASP A 85 3.30 8.96 -15.73
C ASP A 85 4.62 9.71 -16.02
N SER A 86 5.32 10.18 -14.98
CA SER A 86 6.62 10.84 -15.12
C SER A 86 7.75 9.87 -15.49
N ASP A 87 7.68 8.62 -15.02
CA ASP A 87 8.61 7.53 -15.39
C ASP A 87 7.84 6.20 -15.49
N PRO A 88 7.17 5.97 -16.63
CA PRO A 88 6.36 4.76 -16.81
C PRO A 88 7.17 3.46 -16.79
N ILE A 89 8.43 3.52 -17.24
CA ILE A 89 9.31 2.33 -17.28
C ILE A 89 9.69 1.92 -15.86
N ALA A 90 10.16 2.85 -15.04
CA ALA A 90 10.46 2.58 -13.65
C ALA A 90 9.21 2.15 -12.88
N ALA A 91 8.08 2.83 -13.09
CA ALA A 91 6.81 2.48 -12.47
C ALA A 91 6.41 1.04 -12.79
N GLN A 92 6.43 0.64 -14.05
CA GLN A 92 6.07 -0.71 -14.49
C GLN A 92 7.02 -1.77 -13.93
N SER A 93 8.34 -1.51 -13.99
CA SER A 93 9.34 -2.45 -13.49
C SER A 93 9.25 -2.69 -11.98
N ILE A 94 8.90 -1.64 -11.20
CA ILE A 94 8.75 -1.75 -9.73
C ILE A 94 7.36 -2.25 -9.35
N ASN A 95 6.28 -1.66 -9.91
CA ASN A 95 4.92 -1.91 -9.44
C ASN A 95 4.33 -3.23 -9.96
N LYS A 96 4.80 -3.71 -11.10
CA LYS A 96 4.27 -4.88 -11.78
C LYS A 96 5.30 -5.98 -11.93
N ASP A 97 6.39 -5.74 -12.67
CA ASP A 97 7.28 -6.82 -13.11
C ASP A 97 8.02 -7.45 -11.92
N SER A 98 8.50 -6.65 -10.95
CA SER A 98 9.14 -7.15 -9.73
C SER A 98 8.17 -8.00 -8.89
N ILE A 99 6.90 -7.60 -8.83
CA ILE A 99 5.88 -8.35 -8.08
C ILE A 99 5.52 -9.65 -8.80
N LEU A 100 5.28 -9.60 -10.11
CA LEU A 100 5.00 -10.82 -10.89
C LEU A 100 6.15 -11.83 -10.80
N TRP A 101 7.38 -11.35 -10.75
CA TRP A 101 8.54 -12.20 -10.49
C TRP A 101 8.52 -12.75 -9.05
N LEU A 102 8.28 -11.90 -8.05
CA LEU A 102 8.19 -12.29 -6.63
C LEU A 102 7.16 -13.41 -6.42
N LEU A 103 5.97 -13.27 -6.99
CA LEU A 103 4.90 -14.26 -6.86
C LEU A 103 5.34 -15.67 -7.33
N LYS A 104 6.17 -15.75 -8.37
CA LYS A 104 6.72 -17.02 -8.87
C LYS A 104 7.75 -17.67 -7.93
N GLN A 105 8.30 -16.90 -6.98
CA GLN A 105 9.29 -17.42 -6.04
C GLN A 105 8.66 -17.92 -4.73
N LEU A 106 7.38 -17.62 -4.50
CA LEU A 106 6.71 -17.96 -3.24
C LEU A 106 6.39 -19.46 -3.17
N SER A 107 6.63 -20.05 -2.00
CA SER A 107 6.15 -21.37 -1.66
C SER A 107 4.71 -21.33 -1.11
N LEU A 108 4.02 -22.47 -1.13
CA LEU A 108 2.67 -22.59 -0.59
C LEU A 108 2.57 -22.36 0.93
N ASN A 109 3.69 -22.42 1.66
CA ASN A 109 3.73 -22.15 3.09
C ASN A 109 3.94 -20.68 3.43
N GLN A 110 4.32 -19.86 2.46
CA GLN A 110 4.54 -18.44 2.64
C GLN A 110 3.26 -17.68 2.35
N ARG A 111 2.95 -16.71 3.18
CA ARG A 111 1.79 -15.84 3.00
C ARG A 111 2.20 -14.55 2.32
N ILE A 112 1.32 -14.00 1.51
CA ILE A 112 1.49 -12.66 0.96
C ILE A 112 0.24 -11.83 1.19
N ILE A 113 0.40 -10.63 1.78
CA ILE A 113 -0.67 -9.65 1.94
C ILE A 113 -0.27 -8.41 1.17
N MET A 114 -0.93 -8.18 0.05
CA MET A 114 -0.55 -7.14 -0.88
C MET A 114 -1.53 -5.97 -0.90
N PRO A 115 -1.08 -4.73 -0.70
CA PRO A 115 -1.92 -3.57 -0.96
C PRO A 115 -2.07 -3.36 -2.48
N THR A 116 -3.30 -3.39 -2.92
CA THR A 116 -3.74 -2.96 -4.24
C THR A 116 -4.48 -1.63 -4.13
N THR A 117 -5.44 -1.34 -4.97
CA THR A 117 -6.07 -0.01 -4.98
C THR A 117 -7.53 -0.06 -5.36
N ASN A 118 -8.36 0.74 -4.71
CA ASN A 118 -9.74 0.98 -5.13
C ASN A 118 -9.84 1.73 -6.47
N SER A 119 -8.75 2.36 -6.95
CA SER A 119 -8.68 2.93 -8.30
C SER A 119 -8.85 1.89 -9.42
N ALA A 120 -8.81 0.60 -9.06
CA ALA A 120 -9.14 -0.51 -9.95
C ALA A 120 -10.57 -0.42 -10.50
N TYR A 121 -11.51 0.15 -9.75
CA TYR A 121 -12.91 0.32 -10.16
C TYR A 121 -13.14 1.45 -11.18
N GLY A 122 -12.15 2.32 -11.39
CA GLY A 122 -12.28 3.50 -12.25
C GLY A 122 -13.16 4.58 -11.63
N SER A 123 -14.06 5.17 -12.44
CA SER A 123 -14.99 6.21 -11.98
C SER A 123 -16.17 5.68 -11.17
N GLY A 124 -16.33 4.36 -11.10
CA GLY A 124 -17.49 3.74 -10.45
C GLY A 124 -18.83 4.06 -11.11
N ASP A 125 -19.91 3.51 -10.57
CA ASP A 125 -21.27 3.90 -10.91
C ASP A 125 -21.72 5.02 -9.96
N LYS A 126 -22.43 6.02 -10.50
CA LYS A 126 -22.91 7.18 -9.72
C LYS A 126 -23.86 6.80 -8.58
N ASN A 127 -24.54 5.66 -8.69
CA ASN A 127 -25.64 5.25 -7.80
C ASN A 127 -25.29 4.03 -6.93
N ASN A 128 -24.19 3.33 -7.19
CA ASN A 128 -23.83 2.09 -6.50
C ASN A 128 -22.43 2.18 -5.87
N TYR A 129 -22.29 1.60 -4.68
CA TYR A 129 -21.00 1.34 -4.09
C TYR A 129 -20.33 0.16 -4.79
N CYS A 130 -19.02 0.24 -5.00
CA CYS A 130 -18.26 -0.90 -5.51
C CYS A 130 -17.93 -1.85 -4.35
N ASP A 131 -18.22 -3.11 -4.55
CA ASP A 131 -17.76 -4.23 -3.73
C ASP A 131 -16.64 -5.01 -4.43
N GLU A 132 -16.15 -6.07 -3.80
CA GLU A 132 -15.03 -6.86 -4.32
C GLU A 132 -15.38 -7.59 -5.64
N ASN A 133 -16.68 -7.83 -5.91
CA ASN A 133 -17.19 -8.48 -7.13
C ASN A 133 -17.47 -7.48 -8.26
N SER A 134 -17.43 -6.19 -7.97
CA SER A 134 -17.73 -5.14 -8.94
C SER A 134 -16.71 -5.16 -10.10
N PRO A 135 -17.14 -4.87 -11.34
CA PRO A 135 -16.27 -4.84 -12.51
C PRO A 135 -15.09 -3.86 -12.33
N LEU A 136 -13.91 -4.30 -12.75
CA LEU A 136 -12.71 -3.47 -12.73
C LEU A 136 -12.56 -2.70 -14.04
N ASN A 137 -12.39 -1.38 -13.94
CA ASN A 137 -12.21 -0.47 -15.08
C ASN A 137 -11.06 0.53 -14.80
N PRO A 138 -9.80 0.06 -14.66
CA PRO A 138 -8.67 0.89 -14.26
C PRO A 138 -8.31 1.92 -15.35
N LEU A 139 -8.28 3.21 -15.00
CA LEU A 139 -8.03 4.30 -15.95
C LEU A 139 -6.54 4.67 -16.05
N SER A 140 -5.81 4.71 -14.93
CA SER A 140 -4.40 5.09 -14.90
C SER A 140 -3.47 3.89 -15.11
N LEU A 141 -2.21 4.16 -15.51
CA LEU A 141 -1.16 3.14 -15.59
C LEU A 141 -1.01 2.42 -14.25
N TYR A 142 -0.91 3.18 -13.15
CA TYR A 142 -0.83 2.65 -11.79
C TYR A 142 -1.95 1.64 -11.48
N ALA A 143 -3.20 2.01 -11.79
CA ALA A 143 -4.35 1.14 -11.52
C ALA A 143 -4.33 -0.12 -12.40
N ARG A 144 -3.96 -0.01 -13.68
CA ARG A 144 -3.81 -1.16 -14.59
C ARG A 144 -2.75 -2.14 -14.12
N ASP A 145 -1.58 -1.63 -13.68
CA ASP A 145 -0.52 -2.47 -13.15
C ASP A 145 -0.96 -3.20 -11.88
N LYS A 146 -1.63 -2.50 -10.95
CA LYS A 146 -2.16 -3.11 -9.72
C LYS A 146 -3.23 -4.16 -10.00
N VAL A 147 -4.12 -3.96 -10.98
CA VAL A 147 -5.11 -4.97 -11.40
C VAL A 147 -4.43 -6.20 -12.02
N THR A 148 -3.40 -5.98 -12.84
CA THR A 148 -2.63 -7.09 -13.43
C THR A 148 -1.96 -7.94 -12.35
N VAL A 149 -1.34 -7.28 -11.37
CA VAL A 149 -0.71 -7.95 -10.23
C VAL A 149 -1.74 -8.68 -9.37
N GLU A 150 -2.88 -8.04 -9.06
CA GLU A 150 -3.93 -8.66 -8.25
C GLU A 150 -4.46 -9.94 -8.90
N LYS A 151 -4.68 -9.96 -10.21
CA LYS A 151 -5.09 -11.18 -10.93
C LYS A 151 -4.08 -12.31 -10.76
N ALA A 152 -2.79 -12.03 -10.93
CA ALA A 152 -1.75 -13.03 -10.75
C ALA A 152 -1.60 -13.45 -9.26
N LEU A 153 -1.77 -12.51 -8.33
CA LEU A 153 -1.74 -12.76 -6.89
C LEU A 153 -2.83 -13.76 -6.48
N MET A 154 -4.05 -13.60 -7.00
CA MET A 154 -5.19 -14.43 -6.64
C MET A 154 -5.14 -15.85 -7.23
N GLU A 155 -4.16 -16.17 -8.07
CA GLU A 155 -3.85 -17.55 -8.45
C GLU A 155 -3.15 -18.34 -7.31
N LEU A 156 -2.63 -17.63 -6.29
CA LEU A 156 -1.98 -18.23 -5.13
C LEU A 156 -2.99 -18.43 -3.99
N PRO A 157 -3.12 -19.67 -3.46
CA PRO A 157 -4.11 -19.96 -2.43
C PRO A 157 -3.83 -19.32 -1.06
N ASN A 158 -2.63 -18.80 -0.85
CA ASN A 158 -2.14 -18.19 0.39
C ASN A 158 -1.96 -16.67 0.29
N ALA A 159 -2.55 -16.07 -0.73
CA ALA A 159 -2.49 -14.63 -0.97
C ALA A 159 -3.72 -13.92 -0.39
N THR A 160 -3.52 -12.63 -0.08
CA THR A 160 -4.60 -11.70 0.28
C THR A 160 -4.36 -10.39 -0.45
N SER A 161 -5.39 -9.85 -1.07
CA SER A 161 -5.35 -8.51 -1.70
C SER A 161 -6.15 -7.51 -0.87
N PHE A 162 -5.55 -6.35 -0.57
CA PHE A 162 -6.22 -5.21 0.04
C PHE A 162 -6.37 -4.08 -0.98
N ARG A 163 -7.57 -3.87 -1.50
CA ARG A 163 -7.92 -2.70 -2.32
C ARG A 163 -8.08 -1.49 -1.43
N LEU A 164 -6.97 -0.80 -1.16
CA LEU A 164 -6.98 0.34 -0.27
C LEU A 164 -7.76 1.52 -0.85
N ALA A 165 -8.57 2.14 -0.01
CA ALA A 165 -9.15 3.47 -0.25
C ALA A 165 -8.04 4.54 -0.28
N THR A 166 -8.41 5.81 -0.47
CA THR A 166 -7.47 6.94 -0.45
C THR A 166 -6.92 7.09 0.97
N VAL A 167 -5.69 6.66 1.17
CA VAL A 167 -5.05 6.66 2.49
C VAL A 167 -4.62 8.07 2.86
N PHE A 168 -4.82 8.45 4.13
CA PHE A 168 -4.38 9.73 4.69
C PHE A 168 -3.89 9.57 6.14
N GLY A 169 -3.35 10.64 6.72
CA GLY A 169 -2.92 10.70 8.10
C GLY A 169 -1.41 10.91 8.27
N ILE A 170 -0.98 11.05 9.51
CA ILE A 170 0.42 11.37 9.86
C ILE A 170 1.27 10.10 9.82
N SER A 171 2.48 10.22 9.29
CA SER A 171 3.47 9.14 9.23
C SER A 171 4.88 9.70 9.34
N PRO A 172 5.84 8.95 9.93
CA PRO A 172 7.26 9.35 9.97
C PRO A 172 7.87 9.63 8.59
N ARG A 173 7.38 8.94 7.55
CA ARG A 173 7.64 9.30 6.15
C ARG A 173 6.39 9.97 5.59
N MET A 174 6.20 11.25 5.92
CA MET A 174 5.01 12.02 5.52
C MET A 174 4.88 12.16 4.01
N ARG A 175 3.65 12.08 3.52
CA ARG A 175 3.27 12.34 2.12
C ARG A 175 2.28 13.49 2.04
N LEU A 176 2.80 14.68 1.75
CA LEU A 176 1.99 15.88 1.57
C LEU A 176 1.32 15.97 0.18
N ASP A 177 1.63 15.04 -0.71
CA ASP A 177 0.98 14.89 -2.02
C ASP A 177 -0.35 14.13 -1.97
N LEU A 178 -0.65 13.40 -0.87
CA LEU A 178 -1.93 12.74 -0.67
C LEU A 178 -3.05 13.77 -0.43
N LEU A 179 -4.21 13.55 -1.04
CA LEU A 179 -5.27 14.55 -1.14
C LEU A 179 -5.64 15.20 0.20
N VAL A 180 -6.00 14.40 1.21
CA VAL A 180 -6.39 14.91 2.53
C VAL A 180 -5.23 15.62 3.22
N ASN A 181 -4.05 15.00 3.19
CA ASN A 181 -2.84 15.58 3.78
C ASN A 181 -2.47 16.90 3.11
N ASN A 182 -2.61 16.99 1.78
CA ASN A 182 -2.36 18.21 1.01
C ASN A 182 -3.35 19.32 1.36
N PHE A 183 -4.63 18.99 1.43
CA PHE A 183 -5.68 19.96 1.74
C PHE A 183 -5.49 20.53 3.14
N ALA A 184 -5.28 19.67 4.15
CA ALA A 184 -5.00 20.13 5.52
C ALA A 184 -3.74 20.99 5.60
N TYR A 185 -2.67 20.59 4.93
CA TYR A 185 -1.44 21.39 4.87
C TYR A 185 -1.66 22.76 4.23
N ARG A 186 -2.33 22.80 3.06
CA ARG A 186 -2.60 24.05 2.33
C ARG A 186 -3.56 24.96 3.08
N ALA A 187 -4.59 24.42 3.71
CA ALA A 187 -5.52 25.20 4.53
C ALA A 187 -4.80 25.99 5.64
N ILE A 188 -3.80 25.36 6.27
CA ILE A 188 -3.02 25.97 7.35
C ILE A 188 -1.95 26.93 6.81
N THR A 189 -1.19 26.52 5.78
CA THR A 189 -0.02 27.29 5.31
C THR A 189 -0.39 28.43 4.36
N ASP A 190 -1.35 28.17 3.47
CA ASP A 190 -1.73 29.12 2.40
C ASP A 190 -3.03 29.87 2.74
N GLY A 191 -3.81 29.37 3.71
CA GLY A 191 -5.10 29.93 4.11
C GLY A 191 -6.24 29.63 3.13
N PHE A 192 -6.00 28.84 2.09
CA PHE A 192 -7.02 28.42 1.11
C PHE A 192 -6.64 27.10 0.42
N VAL A 193 -7.64 26.44 -0.15
CA VAL A 193 -7.47 25.23 -0.97
C VAL A 193 -8.16 25.41 -2.31
N ILE A 194 -7.46 25.12 -3.40
CA ILE A 194 -8.06 25.12 -4.75
C ILE A 194 -8.56 23.70 -5.04
N VAL A 195 -9.86 23.58 -5.31
CA VAL A 195 -10.51 22.28 -5.54
C VAL A 195 -10.94 22.18 -6.99
N PHE A 196 -10.38 21.19 -7.70
CA PHE A 196 -10.85 20.81 -9.02
C PHE A 196 -11.82 19.65 -8.93
N GLU A 197 -12.89 19.67 -9.74
CA GLU A 197 -13.88 18.58 -9.79
C GLU A 197 -14.43 18.24 -8.39
N GLY A 198 -14.86 19.26 -7.65
CA GLY A 198 -15.23 19.16 -6.24
C GLY A 198 -16.34 18.17 -5.91
N HIS A 199 -17.20 17.84 -6.91
CA HIS A 199 -18.32 16.91 -6.78
C HIS A 199 -17.90 15.43 -6.81
N PHE A 200 -16.70 15.09 -7.29
CA PHE A 200 -16.24 13.71 -7.32
C PHE A 200 -16.03 13.17 -5.91
N LYS A 201 -16.67 12.05 -5.65
CA LYS A 201 -16.53 11.29 -4.40
C LYS A 201 -15.30 10.41 -4.43
N ARG A 202 -14.71 10.24 -3.26
CA ARG A 202 -13.67 9.25 -2.99
C ARG A 202 -13.91 8.62 -1.65
N ASN A 203 -13.54 7.37 -1.51
CA ASN A 203 -13.47 6.72 -0.22
C ASN A 203 -12.12 7.03 0.44
N TYR A 204 -12.13 7.37 1.70
CA TYR A 204 -10.94 7.72 2.49
C TYR A 204 -10.75 6.72 3.64
N ILE A 205 -9.48 6.50 4.03
CA ILE A 205 -9.13 5.67 5.16
C ILE A 205 -7.89 6.22 5.86
N HIS A 206 -7.91 6.25 7.19
CA HIS A 206 -6.75 6.67 7.96
C HIS A 206 -5.64 5.60 7.90
N VAL A 207 -4.38 6.03 7.86
CA VAL A 207 -3.24 5.11 7.74
C VAL A 207 -3.15 4.11 8.89
N LEU A 208 -3.59 4.47 10.10
CA LEU A 208 -3.62 3.54 11.23
C LEU A 208 -4.66 2.42 11.05
N ASP A 209 -5.78 2.68 10.38
CA ASP A 209 -6.77 1.65 10.07
C ASP A 209 -6.23 0.68 9.00
N VAL A 210 -5.40 1.19 8.07
CA VAL A 210 -4.66 0.33 7.14
C VAL A 210 -3.69 -0.58 7.89
N ILE A 211 -2.98 -0.08 8.92
CA ILE A 211 -2.11 -0.92 9.77
C ILE A 211 -2.93 -2.00 10.48
N GLN A 212 -4.11 -1.66 11.00
CA GLN A 212 -5.00 -2.66 11.61
C GLN A 212 -5.47 -3.72 10.61
N ALA A 213 -5.79 -3.34 9.37
CA ALA A 213 -6.15 -4.31 8.33
C ALA A 213 -5.01 -5.31 8.06
N PHE A 214 -3.75 -4.86 7.98
CA PHE A 214 -2.59 -5.75 7.88
C PHE A 214 -2.47 -6.69 9.08
N ASN A 215 -2.66 -6.18 10.30
CA ASN A 215 -2.64 -7.00 11.51
C ASN A 215 -3.74 -8.07 11.49
N LEU A 216 -4.96 -7.69 11.11
CA LEU A 216 -6.08 -8.62 10.97
C LEU A 216 -5.77 -9.70 9.93
N GLY A 217 -5.23 -9.32 8.77
CA GLY A 217 -4.81 -10.24 7.72
C GLY A 217 -3.76 -11.22 8.21
N LEU A 218 -2.76 -10.76 8.97
CA LEU A 218 -1.71 -11.62 9.53
C LEU A 218 -2.24 -12.57 10.61
N ASN A 219 -3.17 -12.13 11.46
CA ASN A 219 -3.64 -12.88 12.62
C ASN A 219 -4.81 -13.83 12.31
N ASN A 220 -5.54 -13.62 11.21
CA ASN A 220 -6.74 -14.39 10.84
C ASN A 220 -6.58 -15.09 9.49
N GLU A 221 -5.53 -15.88 9.34
CA GLU A 221 -5.19 -16.55 8.09
C GLU A 221 -6.38 -17.23 7.40
N LYS A 222 -7.17 -17.99 8.14
CA LYS A 222 -8.28 -18.79 7.59
C LYS A 222 -9.34 -17.95 6.85
N ASN A 223 -9.56 -16.71 7.29
CA ASN A 223 -10.59 -15.84 6.74
C ASN A 223 -10.05 -14.88 5.66
N PHE A 224 -8.73 -14.78 5.53
CA PHE A 224 -8.09 -13.83 4.62
C PHE A 224 -7.39 -14.51 3.43
N LYS A 225 -7.09 -15.79 3.56
CA LYS A 225 -6.34 -16.57 2.57
C LYS A 225 -7.17 -16.80 1.31
N GLY A 226 -6.64 -16.40 0.16
CA GLY A 226 -7.30 -16.52 -1.13
C GLY A 226 -8.36 -15.45 -1.38
N GLU A 227 -8.39 -14.37 -0.57
CA GLU A 227 -9.48 -13.40 -0.61
C GLU A 227 -9.01 -11.99 -0.97
N ILE A 228 -9.94 -11.21 -1.53
CA ILE A 228 -9.79 -9.79 -1.81
C ILE A 228 -10.69 -9.03 -0.85
N PHE A 229 -10.18 -7.94 -0.29
CA PHE A 229 -10.96 -7.05 0.57
C PHE A 229 -10.85 -5.60 0.13
N ASN A 230 -11.95 -4.88 0.11
CA ASN A 230 -11.95 -3.44 0.12
C ASN A 230 -11.59 -2.93 1.52
N VAL A 231 -10.53 -2.14 1.59
CA VAL A 231 -10.08 -1.55 2.86
C VAL A 231 -10.38 -0.06 2.84
N GLY A 232 -11.53 0.30 3.40
CA GLY A 232 -12.08 1.65 3.42
C GLY A 232 -13.27 1.73 4.38
N LEU A 233 -13.82 2.94 4.54
CA LEU A 233 -14.98 3.19 5.39
C LEU A 233 -16.15 3.67 4.52
N SER A 234 -17.31 3.03 4.64
CA SER A 234 -18.50 3.41 3.85
C SER A 234 -18.94 4.85 4.10
N GLU A 235 -18.87 5.30 5.35
CA GLU A 235 -19.24 6.67 5.75
C GLU A 235 -18.22 7.72 5.25
N ALA A 236 -16.98 7.31 4.96
CA ALA A 236 -15.94 8.19 4.43
C ALA A 236 -15.93 8.28 2.89
N ASN A 237 -17.02 7.88 2.23
CA ASN A 237 -17.19 8.07 0.78
C ASN A 237 -17.83 9.43 0.49
N ILE A 238 -17.04 10.49 0.58
CA ILE A 238 -17.49 11.87 0.48
C ILE A 238 -16.89 12.60 -0.73
N SER A 239 -17.52 13.71 -1.12
CA SER A 239 -17.00 14.57 -2.20
C SER A 239 -15.77 15.36 -1.73
N LYS A 240 -14.97 15.85 -2.68
CA LYS A 240 -13.82 16.74 -2.34
C LYS A 240 -14.29 18.03 -1.65
N ILE A 241 -15.49 18.54 -1.99
CA ILE A 241 -16.07 19.73 -1.32
C ILE A 241 -16.46 19.41 0.12
N ASP A 242 -17.10 18.26 0.35
CA ASP A 242 -17.45 17.85 1.70
C ASP A 242 -16.20 17.58 2.54
N LEU A 243 -15.16 16.97 1.95
CA LEU A 243 -13.86 16.84 2.60
C LEU A 243 -13.28 18.20 3.03
N CYS A 244 -13.42 19.25 2.21
CA CYS A 244 -12.95 20.58 2.59
C CYS A 244 -13.74 21.22 3.74
N ARG A 245 -14.96 20.77 4.00
CA ARG A 245 -15.76 21.22 5.15
C ARG A 245 -15.38 20.52 6.44
N GLU A 246 -14.82 19.30 6.32
CA GLU A 246 -14.32 18.52 7.46
C GLU A 246 -12.90 18.97 7.90
N ILE A 247 -12.15 19.65 7.03
CA ILE A 247 -10.81 20.18 7.29
C ILE A 247 -10.91 21.62 7.85
#